data_86fd9f9b479b729d6929c50a99810aac
#
_entry.id   86fd9f9b479b729d6929c50a99810aac
#
_cell.length_a   1.000
_cell.length_b   1.000
_cell.length_c   1.000
_cell.angle_alpha   90.00
_cell.angle_beta   90.00
_cell.angle_gamma   90.00
#
_symmetry.space_group_name_H-M   'P 1'
#
loop_
_entity.id
_entity.type
_entity.pdbx_description
1 polymer ?
#
loop_
_entity_poly.entity_id
_entity_poly.type
_entity_poly.pdbx_seq_one_letter_code
_entity_poly.pdbx_strand_id
1 'polypeptide(L)'
;MYLIQQKEVMDFNFKNILKYLGFGLSIFPIIIIFYLIFPRAEINLRLFDPSKSSLGIPDTISLGSFESFANSDEKVFTLVNQNFKKEDLYFRVKIFDYMEQDKSWRPSSSNYLYNTFKNSFKINSFKPLDKIYQIILEPYKRKWIPSLDYSRLTDQNFRITEDFFNQTFISLDPIDRKQQLEFQNFDIEYKIGEPLKDYYTYLPKTVSKELIEWSKINKQLRSNTEYLNHILNTFADGTYYYNLSPENISQNSYADFFLRGKEGYCE
;
A
#
# COMPACT_ATOMS: atom_id res chain seq x y z
N MET A 1 -22.20 42.82 -40.58
CA MET A 1 -20.86 43.06 -40.04
C MET A 1 -20.05 41.83 -40.29
N TYR A 2 -19.31 41.82 -41.41
CA TYR A 2 -18.53 40.64 -41.91
C TYR A 2 -17.14 40.74 -41.34
N LEU A 3 -16.75 39.76 -40.50
CA LEU A 3 -15.38 39.55 -40.08
C LEU A 3 -14.64 38.81 -41.20
N ILE A 4 -13.78 39.49 -41.91
CA ILE A 4 -12.87 38.93 -42.91
C ILE A 4 -11.75 38.23 -42.12
N GLN A 5 -11.75 36.92 -42.14
CA GLN A 5 -10.68 36.10 -41.61
C GLN A 5 -9.54 36.15 -42.66
N GLN A 6 -8.49 36.95 -42.44
CA GLN A 6 -7.28 36.91 -43.22
C GLN A 6 -6.58 35.58 -42.95
N LYS A 7 -6.64 34.71 -43.95
CA LYS A 7 -5.86 33.49 -44.02
C LYS A 7 -4.45 33.91 -44.47
N GLU A 8 -3.52 34.06 -43.53
CA GLU A 8 -2.11 34.20 -43.87
C GLU A 8 -1.65 32.91 -44.55
N VAL A 9 -1.53 32.96 -45.86
CA VAL A 9 -0.83 31.94 -46.68
C VAL A 9 0.65 32.10 -46.37
N MET A 10 1.24 31.18 -45.65
CA MET A 10 2.70 31.15 -45.48
C MET A 10 3.32 30.89 -46.84
N ASP A 11 3.86 31.96 -47.46
CA ASP A 11 4.69 31.87 -48.67
C ASP A 11 5.96 31.06 -48.35
N PHE A 12 5.99 29.81 -48.79
CA PHE A 12 7.14 28.94 -48.74
C PHE A 12 8.19 29.39 -49.75
N ASN A 13 8.86 30.51 -49.47
CA ASN A 13 9.97 30.98 -50.24
C ASN A 13 11.29 30.42 -49.67
N PHE A 14 12.11 29.79 -50.51
CA PHE A 14 13.38 29.18 -50.10
C PHE A 14 14.31 30.15 -49.34
N LYS A 15 14.28 31.44 -49.63
CA LYS A 15 15.00 32.49 -48.89
C LYS A 15 14.49 32.63 -47.45
N ASN A 16 13.19 32.44 -47.19
CA ASN A 16 12.62 32.51 -45.87
C ASN A 16 12.99 31.26 -45.05
N ILE A 17 13.03 30.10 -45.68
CA ILE A 17 13.50 28.86 -45.06
C ILE A 17 14.97 29.00 -44.63
N LEU A 18 15.83 29.53 -45.45
CA LEU A 18 17.25 29.75 -45.14
C LEU A 18 17.43 30.74 -43.97
N LYS A 19 16.58 31.77 -43.90
CA LYS A 19 16.59 32.78 -42.85
C LYS A 19 16.14 32.15 -41.47
N TYR A 20 15.13 31.33 -41.47
CA TYR A 20 14.69 30.63 -40.28
C TYR A 20 15.68 29.55 -39.83
N LEU A 21 16.32 28.86 -40.76
CA LEU A 21 17.40 27.92 -40.46
C LEU A 21 18.62 28.63 -39.85
N GLY A 22 19.00 29.80 -40.38
CA GLY A 22 20.05 30.63 -39.80
C GLY A 22 19.73 31.15 -38.41
N PHE A 23 18.47 31.53 -38.17
CA PHE A 23 18.00 31.93 -36.83
C PHE A 23 18.02 30.77 -35.87
N GLY A 24 17.54 29.56 -36.27
CA GLY A 24 17.63 28.34 -35.48
C GLY A 24 19.07 27.97 -35.13
N LEU A 25 19.98 28.07 -36.09
CA LEU A 25 21.41 27.76 -35.87
C LEU A 25 22.08 28.78 -34.91
N SER A 26 21.64 30.03 -34.87
CA SER A 26 22.17 31.05 -33.95
C SER A 26 21.73 30.85 -32.50
N ILE A 27 20.61 30.15 -32.27
CA ILE A 27 20.12 29.81 -30.93
C ILE A 27 20.81 28.56 -30.34
N PHE A 28 21.35 27.70 -31.23
CA PHE A 28 21.99 26.43 -30.82
C PHE A 28 23.16 26.60 -29.83
N PRO A 29 24.10 27.54 -29.98
CA PRO A 29 25.16 27.76 -28.99
C PRO A 29 24.60 28.21 -27.64
N ILE A 30 23.51 28.98 -27.62
CA ILE A 30 22.86 29.39 -26.36
C ILE A 30 22.29 28.19 -25.64
N ILE A 31 21.66 27.29 -26.36
CA ILE A 31 21.12 26.02 -25.77
C ILE A 31 22.27 25.17 -25.23
N ILE A 32 23.41 25.08 -25.93
CA ILE A 32 24.58 24.32 -25.42
C ILE A 32 25.15 24.98 -24.16
N ILE A 33 25.24 26.29 -24.10
CA ILE A 33 25.72 27.03 -22.93
C ILE A 33 24.78 26.79 -21.73
N PHE A 34 23.48 26.89 -21.95
CA PHE A 34 22.49 26.54 -20.91
C PHE A 34 22.63 25.09 -20.46
N TYR A 35 22.81 24.15 -21.38
CA TYR A 35 23.01 22.74 -21.08
C TYR A 35 24.28 22.45 -20.24
N LEU A 36 25.35 23.26 -20.45
CA LEU A 36 26.62 23.13 -19.73
C LEU A 36 26.62 23.87 -18.38
N ILE A 37 25.93 25.00 -18.25
CA ILE A 37 25.91 25.85 -17.07
C ILE A 37 24.89 25.36 -16.06
N PHE A 38 23.72 24.87 -16.52
CA PHE A 38 22.79 24.26 -15.59
C PHE A 38 23.40 22.96 -15.08
N PRO A 39 23.70 22.86 -13.76
CA PRO A 39 24.06 21.60 -13.19
C PRO A 39 22.95 20.63 -13.60
N ARG A 40 23.32 19.41 -13.94
CA ARG A 40 22.38 18.29 -14.11
C ARG A 40 21.65 18.11 -12.79
N ALA A 41 20.77 19.04 -12.46
CA ALA A 41 19.68 18.74 -11.56
C ALA A 41 19.05 17.52 -12.24
N GLU A 42 19.21 16.36 -11.65
CA GLU A 42 18.32 15.26 -11.90
C GLU A 42 16.94 15.84 -11.59
N ILE A 43 16.36 16.48 -12.60
CA ILE A 43 14.94 16.78 -12.59
C ILE A 43 14.35 15.38 -12.55
N ASN A 44 14.10 14.93 -11.35
CA ASN A 44 13.28 13.78 -11.11
C ASN A 44 11.92 14.15 -11.70
N LEU A 45 11.78 13.89 -13.00
CA LEU A 45 10.51 13.94 -13.73
C LEU A 45 9.55 12.85 -13.20
N ARG A 46 9.67 12.52 -11.93
CA ARG A 46 8.69 11.76 -11.14
C ARG A 46 7.34 12.45 -11.09
N LEU A 47 7.23 13.70 -11.57
CA LEU A 47 5.93 14.35 -11.79
C LEU A 47 5.07 13.64 -12.85
N PHE A 48 5.68 12.80 -13.70
CA PHE A 48 4.99 12.01 -14.72
C PHE A 48 5.33 10.51 -14.62
N ASP A 49 5.78 10.04 -13.47
CA ASP A 49 5.88 8.61 -13.22
C ASP A 49 4.44 8.07 -13.08
N PRO A 50 3.91 7.35 -14.10
CA PRO A 50 2.58 6.77 -14.02
C PRO A 50 2.48 5.72 -12.91
N SER A 51 3.61 5.31 -12.32
CA SER A 51 3.65 4.46 -11.13
C SER A 51 3.32 5.24 -9.84
N LYS A 52 3.39 6.58 -9.84
CA LYS A 52 3.02 7.42 -8.69
C LYS A 52 1.56 7.88 -8.65
N SER A 53 0.82 7.77 -9.74
CA SER A 53 -0.64 7.90 -9.72
C SER A 53 -1.32 6.59 -9.33
N SER A 54 -0.60 5.69 -8.71
CA SER A 54 -1.11 4.40 -8.35
C SER A 54 -1.80 4.47 -7.01
N LEU A 55 -3.09 4.55 -7.05
CA LEU A 55 -3.96 3.99 -6.03
C LEU A 55 -3.39 2.65 -5.59
N GLY A 56 -3.07 2.54 -4.36
CA GLY A 56 -2.70 1.24 -3.87
C GLY A 56 -1.78 1.27 -2.67
N ILE A 57 -1.94 0.27 -1.87
CA ILE A 57 -1.11 -0.01 -0.71
C ILE A 57 0.36 -0.10 -1.17
N PRO A 58 1.28 0.63 -0.54
CA PRO A 58 2.70 0.61 -0.90
C PRO A 58 3.33 -0.77 -0.69
N ASP A 59 4.53 -0.98 -1.21
CA ASP A 59 5.25 -2.25 -1.01
C ASP A 59 5.87 -2.34 0.39
N THR A 60 6.15 -1.21 1.01
CA THR A 60 6.63 -1.10 2.39
C THR A 60 5.88 0.01 3.10
N ILE A 61 5.69 -0.14 4.41
CA ILE A 61 5.08 0.88 5.27
C ILE A 61 6.13 1.39 6.25
N SER A 62 6.27 2.70 6.34
CA SER A 62 7.04 3.39 7.38
C SER A 62 6.24 4.58 7.88
N LEU A 63 6.50 5.03 9.11
CA LEU A 63 5.81 6.21 9.64
C LEU A 63 5.90 7.40 8.67
N GLY A 64 4.76 8.00 8.33
CA GLY A 64 4.65 9.09 7.37
C GLY A 64 4.58 8.65 5.89
N SER A 65 4.55 7.36 5.57
CA SER A 65 4.54 6.88 4.18
C SER A 65 3.18 6.98 3.49
N PHE A 66 2.09 7.07 4.24
CA PHE A 66 0.72 7.06 3.71
C PHE A 66 0.19 8.43 3.26
N GLU A 67 0.87 9.53 3.55
CA GLU A 67 0.43 10.88 3.19
C GLU A 67 0.04 11.02 1.70
N SER A 68 0.80 10.41 0.81
CA SER A 68 0.54 10.45 -0.63
C SER A 68 -0.64 9.59 -1.11
N PHE A 69 -1.11 8.66 -0.28
CA PHE A 69 -2.18 7.72 -0.63
C PHE A 69 -3.53 8.10 0.00
N ALA A 70 -3.52 8.87 1.09
CA ALA A 70 -4.71 9.22 1.85
C ALA A 70 -5.70 10.15 1.10
N ASN A 71 -5.26 10.78 0.01
CA ASN A 71 -6.02 11.80 -0.71
C ASN A 71 -6.63 11.29 -2.03
N SER A 72 -6.78 9.99 -2.21
CA SER A 72 -7.39 9.46 -3.43
C SER A 72 -8.83 8.98 -3.18
N ASP A 73 -9.77 9.57 -3.91
CA ASP A 73 -11.19 9.18 -3.92
C ASP A 73 -11.51 8.13 -5.02
N GLU A 74 -10.49 7.54 -5.64
CA GLU A 74 -10.73 6.58 -6.70
C GLU A 74 -11.29 5.26 -6.15
N LYS A 75 -12.30 4.76 -6.85
CA LYS A 75 -12.96 3.51 -6.52
C LYS A 75 -12.07 2.32 -6.86
N VAL A 76 -11.74 1.49 -5.88
CA VAL A 76 -10.93 0.29 -6.05
C VAL A 76 -11.77 -0.93 -6.37
N PHE A 77 -12.89 -1.11 -5.66
CA PHE A 77 -13.81 -2.23 -5.88
C PHE A 77 -15.22 -1.92 -5.42
N THR A 78 -16.15 -2.77 -5.81
CA THR A 78 -17.54 -2.78 -5.34
C THR A 78 -17.87 -4.14 -4.77
N LEU A 79 -18.44 -4.19 -3.57
CA LEU A 79 -19.06 -5.38 -3.02
C LEU A 79 -20.47 -5.55 -3.59
N VAL A 80 -20.76 -6.74 -4.13
CA VAL A 80 -22.07 -7.12 -4.68
C VAL A 80 -22.69 -8.17 -3.74
N ASN A 81 -24.03 -8.20 -3.62
CA ASN A 81 -24.78 -9.13 -2.76
C ASN A 81 -24.51 -8.94 -1.27
N GLN A 82 -25.13 -7.92 -0.70
CA GLN A 82 -24.86 -7.45 0.65
C GLN A 82 -25.84 -8.07 1.68
N ASN A 83 -25.49 -9.20 2.24
CA ASN A 83 -26.10 -9.69 3.49
C ASN A 83 -25.11 -9.61 4.67
N PHE A 84 -24.14 -8.69 4.60
CA PHE A 84 -23.14 -8.48 5.65
C PHE A 84 -23.54 -7.29 6.52
N LYS A 85 -23.32 -7.41 7.82
CA LYS A 85 -23.34 -6.27 8.72
C LYS A 85 -22.10 -5.42 8.50
N LYS A 86 -22.18 -4.13 8.80
CA LYS A 86 -21.06 -3.19 8.60
C LYS A 86 -19.78 -3.63 9.34
N GLU A 87 -19.93 -4.17 10.54
CA GLU A 87 -18.84 -4.70 11.35
C GLU A 87 -18.14 -5.94 10.75
N ASP A 88 -18.81 -6.68 9.86
CA ASP A 88 -18.23 -7.83 9.15
C ASP A 88 -17.43 -7.42 7.88
N LEU A 89 -17.52 -6.16 7.49
CA LEU A 89 -16.92 -5.65 6.24
C LEU A 89 -15.47 -5.18 6.45
N TYR A 90 -14.64 -6.04 6.99
CA TYR A 90 -13.21 -5.80 7.09
C TYR A 90 -12.46 -6.52 5.97
N PHE A 91 -12.04 -5.76 4.94
CA PHE A 91 -11.33 -6.31 3.79
C PHE A 91 -9.84 -6.36 4.04
N ARG A 92 -9.28 -7.55 3.93
CA ARG A 92 -7.85 -7.79 3.92
C ARG A 92 -7.33 -7.64 2.49
N VAL A 93 -6.25 -6.89 2.32
CA VAL A 93 -5.64 -6.66 1.00
C VAL A 93 -4.20 -7.11 0.99
N LYS A 94 -3.42 -6.68 1.98
CA LYS A 94 -1.99 -6.95 2.10
C LYS A 94 -1.61 -7.03 3.58
N ILE A 95 -0.73 -7.96 3.91
CA ILE A 95 -0.19 -8.11 5.26
C ILE A 95 1.27 -7.66 5.27
N PHE A 96 1.59 -6.83 6.24
CA PHE A 96 2.95 -6.41 6.53
C PHE A 96 3.35 -7.11 7.83
N ASP A 97 4.10 -8.18 7.71
CA ASP A 97 4.35 -9.15 8.77
C ASP A 97 5.81 -9.17 9.24
N TYR A 98 6.67 -8.39 8.59
CA TYR A 98 8.08 -8.33 8.93
C TYR A 98 8.57 -6.88 9.05
N MET A 99 9.18 -6.55 10.20
CA MET A 99 9.81 -5.25 10.43
C MET A 99 11.30 -5.31 10.11
N GLU A 100 11.74 -4.42 9.22
CA GLU A 100 13.15 -4.27 8.84
C GLU A 100 13.96 -3.47 9.89
N GLN A 101 15.29 -3.46 9.73
CA GLN A 101 16.17 -2.71 10.63
C GLN A 101 15.96 -1.18 10.55
N ASP A 102 15.47 -0.67 9.43
CA ASP A 102 15.10 0.74 9.25
C ASP A 102 13.71 1.08 9.82
N LYS A 103 13.07 0.12 10.49
CA LYS A 103 11.73 0.19 11.09
C LYS A 103 10.58 0.28 10.05
N SER A 104 10.85 0.03 8.78
CA SER A 104 9.78 -0.16 7.81
C SER A 104 9.18 -1.56 7.93
N TRP A 105 7.89 -1.68 7.63
CA TRP A 105 7.19 -2.95 7.54
C TRP A 105 7.08 -3.38 6.10
N ARG A 106 7.30 -4.66 5.82
CA ARG A 106 7.13 -5.25 4.51
C ARG A 106 6.36 -6.58 4.57
N PRO A 107 5.73 -6.97 3.47
CA PRO A 107 5.16 -8.31 3.36
C PRO A 107 6.26 -9.34 3.16
N SER A 108 6.14 -10.47 3.80
CA SER A 108 6.97 -11.64 3.51
C SER A 108 6.52 -12.32 2.22
N SER A 109 7.45 -12.95 1.53
CA SER A 109 7.11 -13.77 0.37
C SER A 109 6.37 -15.04 0.81
N SER A 110 5.22 -15.32 0.19
CA SER A 110 4.44 -16.55 0.44
C SER A 110 5.28 -17.81 0.25
N ASN A 111 6.15 -17.83 -0.76
CA ASN A 111 7.06 -18.94 -1.01
C ASN A 111 8.07 -19.11 0.14
N TYR A 112 8.60 -18.02 0.68
CA TYR A 112 9.50 -18.06 1.82
C TYR A 112 8.79 -18.63 3.06
N LEU A 113 7.62 -18.09 3.40
CA LEU A 113 6.84 -18.57 4.55
C LEU A 113 6.48 -20.03 4.40
N TYR A 114 5.97 -20.44 3.24
CA TYR A 114 5.63 -21.83 2.99
C TYR A 114 6.84 -22.77 3.13
N ASN A 115 7.92 -22.48 2.44
CA ASN A 115 9.11 -23.37 2.47
C ASN A 115 9.74 -23.45 3.86
N THR A 116 9.72 -22.35 4.62
CA THR A 116 10.34 -22.29 5.95
C THR A 116 9.44 -22.84 7.05
N PHE A 117 8.14 -22.56 7.00
CA PHE A 117 7.24 -22.76 8.14
C PHE A 117 6.05 -23.71 7.89
N LYS A 118 5.97 -24.40 6.73
CA LYS A 118 4.87 -25.33 6.43
C LYS A 118 4.60 -26.36 7.52
N ASN A 119 5.62 -26.81 8.24
CA ASN A 119 5.49 -27.78 9.34
C ASN A 119 5.10 -27.11 10.67
N SER A 120 5.17 -25.79 10.76
CA SER A 120 4.78 -25.00 11.95
C SER A 120 3.37 -24.42 11.86
N PHE A 121 2.65 -24.75 10.79
CA PHE A 121 1.27 -24.34 10.59
C PHE A 121 0.40 -25.55 10.32
N LYS A 122 -0.64 -25.72 11.14
CA LYS A 122 -1.56 -26.86 11.02
C LYS A 122 -2.99 -26.34 11.07
N ILE A 123 -3.76 -26.68 10.05
CA ILE A 123 -5.22 -26.50 10.07
C ILE A 123 -5.84 -27.67 10.81
N ASN A 124 -6.64 -27.38 11.85
CA ASN A 124 -7.38 -28.36 12.61
C ASN A 124 -8.80 -28.54 12.06
N SER A 125 -9.42 -27.46 11.59
CA SER A 125 -10.78 -27.45 11.07
C SER A 125 -10.88 -26.46 9.90
N PHE A 126 -11.64 -26.83 8.88
CA PHE A 126 -11.92 -26.01 7.72
C PHE A 126 -13.34 -26.28 7.25
N LYS A 127 -14.27 -25.38 7.58
CA LYS A 127 -15.71 -25.56 7.30
C LYS A 127 -16.23 -24.40 6.47
N PRO A 128 -16.92 -24.64 5.34
CA PRO A 128 -17.57 -23.57 4.59
C PRO A 128 -18.68 -22.93 5.43
N LEU A 129 -18.80 -21.64 5.35
CA LEU A 129 -19.92 -20.86 5.86
C LEU A 129 -20.87 -20.56 4.72
N ASP A 130 -22.17 -20.41 5.03
CA ASP A 130 -23.19 -20.00 4.05
C ASP A 130 -23.09 -18.52 3.70
N LYS A 131 -21.86 -18.03 3.53
CA LYS A 131 -21.56 -16.63 3.18
C LYS A 131 -20.76 -16.60 1.88
N ILE A 132 -21.45 -16.37 0.77
CA ILE A 132 -20.87 -16.16 -0.55
C ILE A 132 -21.04 -14.68 -0.92
N TYR A 133 -19.98 -14.06 -1.41
CA TYR A 133 -20.01 -12.68 -1.86
C TYR A 133 -19.23 -12.49 -3.16
N GLN A 134 -19.54 -11.44 -3.87
CA GLN A 134 -18.86 -11.06 -5.09
C GLN A 134 -18.27 -9.67 -4.94
N ILE A 135 -17.09 -9.47 -5.50
CA ILE A 135 -16.47 -8.15 -5.66
C ILE A 135 -16.27 -7.88 -7.15
N ILE A 136 -16.47 -6.63 -7.52
CA ILE A 136 -16.10 -6.12 -8.84
C ILE A 136 -14.90 -5.23 -8.66
N LEU A 137 -13.73 -5.68 -9.11
CA LEU A 137 -12.48 -4.92 -9.09
C LEU A 137 -12.49 -3.89 -10.21
N GLU A 138 -12.12 -2.65 -9.90
CA GLU A 138 -11.82 -1.64 -10.91
C GLU A 138 -10.34 -1.77 -11.37
N PRO A 139 -9.97 -1.24 -12.55
CA PRO A 139 -8.59 -1.31 -13.04
C PRO A 139 -7.69 -0.35 -12.25
N TYR A 140 -7.02 -0.84 -11.20
CA TYR A 140 -6.17 -0.04 -10.33
C TYR A 140 -4.67 -0.34 -10.44
N LYS A 141 -4.28 -1.10 -11.46
CA LYS A 141 -2.88 -1.38 -11.84
C LYS A 141 -2.00 -2.00 -10.74
N ARG A 142 -2.61 -2.66 -9.75
CA ARG A 142 -1.93 -3.42 -8.70
C ARG A 142 -2.30 -4.88 -8.78
N LYS A 143 -1.59 -5.71 -8.02
CA LYS A 143 -1.77 -7.16 -8.01
C LYS A 143 -2.57 -7.68 -6.84
N TRP A 144 -2.69 -6.92 -5.75
CA TRP A 144 -3.36 -7.32 -4.53
C TRP A 144 -4.88 -7.26 -4.69
N ILE A 145 -5.58 -8.30 -4.22
CA ILE A 145 -7.03 -8.44 -4.35
C ILE A 145 -7.66 -8.35 -2.96
N PRO A 146 -8.58 -7.40 -2.72
CA PRO A 146 -9.32 -7.32 -1.47
C PRO A 146 -10.19 -8.55 -1.25
N SER A 147 -10.18 -9.10 -0.04
CA SER A 147 -11.08 -10.18 0.37
C SER A 147 -11.46 -10.05 1.84
N LEU A 148 -12.58 -10.58 2.24
CA LEU A 148 -12.90 -10.76 3.66
C LEU A 148 -12.02 -11.86 4.24
N ASP A 149 -11.79 -11.80 5.56
CA ASP A 149 -11.01 -12.82 6.26
C ASP A 149 -11.55 -14.23 6.02
N TYR A 150 -10.65 -15.19 5.94
CA TYR A 150 -10.97 -16.61 5.76
C TYR A 150 -11.83 -16.90 4.52
N SER A 151 -11.58 -16.19 3.43
CA SER A 151 -12.26 -16.41 2.15
C SER A 151 -11.45 -17.29 1.21
N ARG A 152 -12.14 -17.94 0.28
CA ARG A 152 -11.58 -18.68 -0.86
C ARG A 152 -12.29 -18.26 -2.12
N LEU A 153 -11.60 -18.23 -3.25
CA LEU A 153 -12.22 -18.08 -4.55
C LEU A 153 -13.08 -19.31 -4.86
N THR A 154 -14.32 -19.09 -5.29
CA THR A 154 -15.22 -20.18 -5.71
C THR A 154 -14.79 -20.77 -7.04
N ASP A 155 -14.28 -19.93 -7.96
CA ASP A 155 -13.76 -20.34 -9.25
C ASP A 155 -12.23 -20.48 -9.25
N GLN A 156 -11.72 -21.53 -9.88
CA GLN A 156 -10.30 -21.69 -10.11
C GLN A 156 -9.81 -20.67 -11.14
N ASN A 157 -9.20 -19.60 -10.68
CA ASN A 157 -8.55 -18.62 -11.53
C ASN A 157 -7.03 -18.82 -11.45
N PHE A 158 -6.44 -19.46 -12.46
CA PHE A 158 -4.99 -19.76 -12.50
C PHE A 158 -4.09 -18.51 -12.51
N ARG A 159 -4.66 -17.33 -12.70
CA ARG A 159 -3.92 -16.06 -12.65
C ARG A 159 -3.96 -15.39 -11.28
N ILE A 160 -4.63 -15.99 -10.31
CA ILE A 160 -4.70 -15.51 -8.92
C ILE A 160 -4.06 -16.57 -8.03
N THR A 161 -3.08 -16.15 -7.26
CA THR A 161 -2.42 -16.97 -6.25
C THR A 161 -2.96 -16.60 -4.88
N GLU A 162 -3.33 -17.58 -4.11
CA GLU A 162 -3.66 -17.42 -2.71
C GLU A 162 -2.40 -17.54 -1.85
N ASP A 163 -2.16 -16.54 -1.02
CA ASP A 163 -1.21 -16.65 0.09
C ASP A 163 -1.92 -17.25 1.30
N PHE A 164 -1.70 -18.51 1.49
CA PHE A 164 -2.36 -19.29 2.53
C PHE A 164 -1.99 -18.83 3.96
N PHE A 165 -0.74 -18.40 4.19
CA PHE A 165 -0.29 -17.95 5.51
C PHE A 165 -0.89 -16.60 5.89
N ASN A 166 -0.90 -15.67 4.93
CA ASN A 166 -1.41 -14.32 5.13
C ASN A 166 -2.89 -14.20 4.76
N GLN A 167 -3.47 -15.24 4.14
CA GLN A 167 -4.86 -15.26 3.68
C GLN A 167 -5.19 -14.05 2.80
N THR A 168 -4.31 -13.81 1.83
CA THR A 168 -4.43 -12.74 0.86
C THR A 168 -4.39 -13.31 -0.55
N PHE A 169 -4.88 -12.55 -1.52
CA PHE A 169 -4.91 -12.95 -2.91
C PHE A 169 -4.09 -12.01 -3.76
N ILE A 170 -3.28 -12.58 -4.66
CA ILE A 170 -2.36 -11.84 -5.51
C ILE A 170 -2.57 -12.29 -6.96
N SER A 171 -2.89 -11.35 -7.83
CA SER A 171 -2.91 -11.60 -9.28
C SER A 171 -1.49 -11.72 -9.82
N LEU A 172 -1.27 -12.61 -10.78
CA LEU A 172 0.01 -12.71 -11.51
C LEU A 172 0.32 -11.43 -12.27
N ASP A 173 -0.72 -10.78 -12.82
CA ASP A 173 -0.59 -9.52 -13.55
C ASP A 173 -1.28 -8.37 -12.79
N PRO A 174 -0.88 -7.12 -13.06
CA PRO A 174 -1.62 -5.96 -12.58
C PRO A 174 -3.09 -6.00 -13.06
N ILE A 175 -4.00 -5.56 -12.20
CA ILE A 175 -5.43 -5.45 -12.53
C ILE A 175 -5.61 -4.24 -13.46
N ASP A 176 -5.63 -4.48 -14.75
CA ASP A 176 -5.72 -3.50 -15.84
C ASP A 176 -7.12 -3.34 -16.44
N ARG A 177 -8.03 -4.24 -16.07
CA ARG A 177 -9.43 -4.25 -16.51
C ARG A 177 -10.36 -4.65 -15.39
N LYS A 178 -11.62 -4.26 -15.54
CA LYS A 178 -12.68 -4.64 -14.61
C LYS A 178 -12.83 -6.16 -14.54
N GLN A 179 -12.84 -6.71 -13.32
CA GLN A 179 -12.97 -8.15 -13.08
C GLN A 179 -13.98 -8.39 -11.97
N GLN A 180 -14.77 -9.44 -12.14
CA GLN A 180 -15.70 -9.92 -11.11
C GLN A 180 -15.13 -11.19 -10.50
N LEU A 181 -15.05 -11.24 -9.19
CA LEU A 181 -14.56 -12.38 -8.41
C LEU A 181 -15.61 -12.77 -7.38
N GLU A 182 -15.79 -14.06 -7.20
CA GLU A 182 -16.69 -14.62 -6.21
C GLU A 182 -15.90 -15.37 -5.15
N PHE A 183 -16.27 -15.15 -3.90
CA PHE A 183 -15.63 -15.74 -2.74
C PHE A 183 -16.65 -16.41 -1.84
N GLN A 184 -16.21 -17.48 -1.18
CA GLN A 184 -16.92 -18.12 -0.08
C GLN A 184 -16.11 -17.97 1.21
N ASN A 185 -16.75 -17.63 2.32
CA ASN A 185 -16.11 -17.58 3.62
C ASN A 185 -16.06 -18.97 4.27
N PHE A 186 -15.06 -19.16 5.12
CA PHE A 186 -14.82 -20.38 5.87
C PHE A 186 -14.63 -20.07 7.35
N ASP A 187 -14.99 -21.01 8.20
CA ASP A 187 -14.56 -21.08 9.58
C ASP A 187 -13.28 -21.94 9.61
N ILE A 188 -12.18 -21.34 10.03
CA ILE A 188 -10.85 -21.97 10.02
C ILE A 188 -10.27 -21.96 11.42
N GLU A 189 -10.03 -23.14 11.95
CA GLU A 189 -9.27 -23.32 13.18
C GLU A 189 -7.87 -23.80 12.83
N TYR A 190 -6.84 -23.09 13.32
CA TYR A 190 -5.45 -23.44 13.05
C TYR A 190 -4.58 -23.33 14.29
N LYS A 191 -3.43 -24.01 14.23
CA LYS A 191 -2.39 -23.98 15.26
C LYS A 191 -1.08 -23.53 14.64
N ILE A 192 -0.42 -22.60 15.33
CA ILE A 192 0.89 -22.07 14.96
C ILE A 192 1.93 -22.64 15.91
N GLY A 193 3.01 -23.25 15.35
CA GLY A 193 4.19 -23.73 16.09
C GLY A 193 5.18 -22.62 16.42
N GLU A 194 6.07 -22.88 17.37
CA GLU A 194 7.04 -21.90 17.89
C GLU A 194 7.91 -21.23 16.80
N PRO A 195 8.47 -21.93 15.80
CA PRO A 195 9.29 -21.26 14.77
C PRO A 195 8.55 -20.15 14.02
N LEU A 196 7.25 -20.33 13.77
CA LEU A 196 6.44 -19.30 13.10
C LEU A 196 6.03 -18.18 14.07
N LYS A 197 5.80 -18.50 15.35
CA LYS A 197 5.59 -17.49 16.39
C LYS A 197 6.81 -16.60 16.56
N ASP A 198 8.00 -17.19 16.65
CA ASP A 198 9.26 -16.45 16.77
C ASP A 198 9.46 -15.51 15.58
N TYR A 199 9.10 -15.95 14.38
CA TYR A 199 9.15 -15.11 13.20
C TYR A 199 8.23 -13.89 13.30
N TYR A 200 6.95 -14.08 13.65
CA TYR A 200 5.97 -13.00 13.75
C TYR A 200 6.17 -12.09 14.97
N THR A 201 6.93 -12.52 15.95
CA THR A 201 7.28 -11.72 17.15
C THR A 201 8.68 -11.14 17.10
N TYR A 202 9.38 -11.29 15.97
CA TYR A 202 10.71 -10.72 15.79
C TYR A 202 10.66 -9.19 15.89
N LEU A 203 11.58 -8.63 16.68
CA LEU A 203 11.79 -7.20 16.79
C LEU A 203 13.22 -6.84 16.38
N PRO A 204 13.42 -5.90 15.45
CA PRO A 204 14.73 -5.43 15.09
C PRO A 204 15.40 -4.67 16.26
N LYS A 205 16.74 -4.69 16.30
CA LYS A 205 17.51 -4.02 17.36
C LYS A 205 17.34 -2.50 17.40
N THR A 206 16.81 -1.93 16.34
CA THR A 206 16.55 -0.50 16.18
C THR A 206 15.27 -0.02 16.87
N VAL A 207 14.43 -0.93 17.37
CA VAL A 207 13.25 -0.55 18.17
C VAL A 207 13.68 0.14 19.45
N SER A 208 13.00 1.23 19.78
CA SER A 208 13.31 2.06 20.97
C SER A 208 13.27 1.24 22.25
N LYS A 209 14.32 1.36 23.07
CA LYS A 209 14.36 0.74 24.40
C LYS A 209 13.22 1.23 25.30
N GLU A 210 12.87 2.51 25.21
CA GLU A 210 11.78 3.12 25.96
C GLU A 210 10.43 2.43 25.66
N LEU A 211 10.14 2.16 24.38
CA LEU A 211 8.93 1.46 23.98
C LEU A 211 8.93 0.00 24.45
N ILE A 212 10.09 -0.66 24.40
CA ILE A 212 10.26 -2.03 24.92
C ILE A 212 10.02 -2.08 26.44
N GLU A 213 10.55 -1.13 27.19
CA GLU A 213 10.37 -1.05 28.63
C GLU A 213 8.92 -0.77 29.01
N TRP A 214 8.28 0.18 28.32
CA TRP A 214 6.85 0.45 28.48
C TRP A 214 6.02 -0.82 28.26
N SER A 215 6.31 -1.54 27.16
CA SER A 215 5.64 -2.80 26.84
C SER A 215 5.81 -3.86 27.93
N LYS A 216 7.03 -4.05 28.42
CA LYS A 216 7.33 -5.02 29.50
C LYS A 216 6.55 -4.72 30.78
N ILE A 217 6.58 -3.46 31.24
CA ILE A 217 5.87 -3.02 32.45
C ILE A 217 4.37 -3.30 32.31
N ASN A 218 3.77 -2.90 31.20
CA ASN A 218 2.34 -3.07 30.98
C ASN A 218 1.94 -4.54 30.79
N LYS A 219 2.84 -5.36 30.25
CA LYS A 219 2.62 -6.80 30.07
C LYS A 219 2.72 -7.60 31.37
N GLN A 220 3.63 -7.24 32.30
CA GLN A 220 3.84 -7.95 33.56
C GLN A 220 2.56 -8.06 34.43
N LEU A 221 1.69 -7.08 34.33
CA LEU A 221 0.47 -6.97 35.13
C LEU A 221 -0.75 -7.61 34.46
N ARG A 222 -0.59 -8.23 33.29
CA ARG A 222 -1.73 -8.66 32.45
C ARG A 222 -1.45 -10.00 31.78
N SER A 223 -2.50 -10.80 31.61
CA SER A 223 -2.48 -11.92 30.67
C SER A 223 -2.31 -11.43 29.22
N ASN A 224 -2.08 -12.33 28.27
CA ASN A 224 -1.92 -11.95 26.86
C ASN A 224 -3.17 -11.24 26.31
N THR A 225 -4.35 -11.76 26.63
CA THR A 225 -5.62 -11.18 26.18
C THR A 225 -5.89 -9.81 26.81
N GLU A 226 -5.65 -9.67 28.10
CA GLU A 226 -5.79 -8.39 28.79
C GLU A 226 -4.80 -7.35 28.29
N TYR A 227 -3.57 -7.75 27.99
CA TYR A 227 -2.57 -6.84 27.42
C TYR A 227 -2.97 -6.38 26.01
N LEU A 228 -3.42 -7.29 25.15
CA LEU A 228 -3.93 -6.94 23.83
C LEU A 228 -5.11 -5.95 23.92
N ASN A 229 -6.08 -6.25 24.78
CA ASN A 229 -7.23 -5.37 25.00
C ASN A 229 -6.80 -4.01 25.57
N HIS A 230 -5.78 -3.97 26.44
CA HIS A 230 -5.22 -2.72 26.92
C HIS A 230 -4.64 -1.86 25.79
N ILE A 231 -3.86 -2.46 24.88
CA ILE A 231 -3.32 -1.74 23.71
C ILE A 231 -4.47 -1.23 22.83
N LEU A 232 -5.44 -2.06 22.48
CA LEU A 232 -6.57 -1.67 21.64
C LEU A 232 -7.39 -0.53 22.29
N ASN A 233 -7.66 -0.63 23.59
CA ASN A 233 -8.36 0.42 24.32
C ASN A 233 -7.57 1.72 24.39
N THR A 234 -6.24 1.66 24.47
CA THR A 234 -5.38 2.85 24.44
C THR A 234 -5.53 3.64 23.13
N PHE A 235 -5.75 2.95 22.02
CA PHE A 235 -6.05 3.63 20.73
C PHE A 235 -7.51 4.09 20.62
N ALA A 236 -8.44 3.45 21.35
CA ALA A 236 -9.87 3.74 21.26
C ALA A 236 -10.36 4.76 22.28
N ASP A 237 -9.57 5.13 23.30
CA ASP A 237 -9.98 5.99 24.41
C ASP A 237 -10.06 7.49 24.09
N GLY A 238 -9.76 7.87 22.82
CA GLY A 238 -9.76 9.26 22.36
C GLY A 238 -8.46 10.02 22.62
N THR A 239 -7.44 9.36 23.20
CA THR A 239 -6.12 9.95 23.42
C THR A 239 -5.34 10.06 22.12
N TYR A 240 -5.55 9.09 21.20
CA TYR A 240 -4.95 9.08 19.87
C TYR A 240 -5.94 9.56 18.84
N TYR A 241 -5.49 10.36 17.90
CA TYR A 241 -6.33 10.87 16.82
C TYR A 241 -5.64 10.85 15.48
N TYR A 242 -6.46 10.72 14.45
CA TYR A 242 -6.02 10.72 13.08
C TYR A 242 -5.73 12.14 12.62
N ASN A 243 -4.51 12.36 12.08
CA ASN A 243 -4.11 13.64 11.50
C ASN A 243 -3.36 13.40 10.19
N LEU A 244 -3.75 14.10 9.11
CA LEU A 244 -3.10 14.03 7.81
C LEU A 244 -1.74 14.75 7.76
N SER A 245 -1.44 15.60 8.75
CA SER A 245 -0.19 16.35 8.84
C SER A 245 0.27 16.45 10.30
N PRO A 246 0.70 15.33 10.92
CA PRO A 246 1.11 15.34 12.32
C PRO A 246 2.38 16.18 12.51
N GLU A 247 2.32 17.13 13.45
CA GLU A 247 3.38 18.14 13.64
C GLU A 247 4.65 17.60 14.32
N ASN A 248 4.56 16.51 15.10
CA ASN A 248 5.60 16.11 16.04
C ASN A 248 6.13 14.68 15.87
N ILE A 249 5.89 14.05 14.76
CA ILE A 249 6.49 12.73 14.51
C ILE A 249 7.86 12.97 13.89
N SER A 250 8.91 12.80 14.68
CA SER A 250 10.22 12.63 14.07
C SER A 250 10.13 11.41 13.15
N GLN A 251 10.35 11.63 11.85
CA GLN A 251 10.30 10.59 10.85
C GLN A 251 11.07 9.38 11.38
N ASN A 252 10.35 8.27 11.62
CA ASN A 252 10.85 6.97 12.09
C ASN A 252 10.90 6.69 13.61
N SER A 253 10.17 7.38 14.48
CA SER A 253 10.11 6.99 15.88
C SER A 253 8.71 6.53 16.31
N TYR A 254 8.48 5.21 16.32
CA TYR A 254 7.27 4.63 16.93
C TYR A 254 7.10 5.00 18.41
N ALA A 255 8.21 5.22 19.13
CA ALA A 255 8.16 5.68 20.51
C ALA A 255 7.63 7.11 20.62
N ASP A 256 8.03 8.00 19.71
CA ASP A 256 7.52 9.37 19.71
C ASP A 256 6.05 9.41 19.39
N PHE A 257 5.60 8.64 18.39
CA PHE A 257 4.19 8.48 18.09
C PHE A 257 3.43 7.95 19.32
N PHE A 258 3.84 6.79 19.83
CA PHE A 258 3.06 6.06 20.84
C PHE A 258 3.10 6.71 22.23
N LEU A 259 4.25 7.24 22.65
CA LEU A 259 4.42 7.76 24.00
C LEU A 259 4.16 9.26 24.12
N ARG A 260 4.31 10.05 23.04
CA ARG A 260 4.32 11.52 23.09
C ARG A 260 3.31 12.17 22.15
N GLY A 261 3.45 11.96 20.85
CA GLY A 261 2.68 12.69 19.82
C GLY A 261 1.21 12.32 19.77
N LYS A 262 0.89 11.03 19.84
CA LYS A 262 -0.47 10.48 19.86
C LYS A 262 -1.35 10.88 18.66
N GLU A 263 -0.73 11.44 17.63
CA GLU A 263 -1.36 11.77 16.37
C GLU A 263 -0.62 11.08 15.22
N GLY A 264 -1.33 10.55 14.25
CA GLY A 264 -0.74 9.80 13.15
C GLY A 264 -1.72 9.52 12.03
N TYR A 265 -1.26 8.75 11.04
CA TYR A 265 -2.05 8.29 9.91
C TYR A 265 -2.57 6.86 10.11
N CYS A 266 -2.79 6.19 8.98
CA CYS A 266 -3.23 4.78 8.90
C CYS A 266 -2.13 3.75 9.20
N GLU A 267 -0.87 4.16 9.42
CA GLU A 267 0.26 3.24 9.67
C GLU A 267 0.24 2.57 11.03
#